data_cce681be07b67b26731074232556797b
#
_entry.id   cce681be07b67b26731074232556797b
#
_cell.length_a   1.000
_cell.length_b   1.000
_cell.length_c   1.000
_cell.angle_alpha   90.00
_cell.angle_beta   90.00
_cell.angle_gamma   90.00
#
_symmetry.space_group_name_H-M   'P 1'
#
loop_
_entity.id
_entity.type
_entity.pdbx_description
1 polymer ?
#
loop_
_entity_poly.entity_id
_entity_poly.type
_entity_poly.pdbx_seq_one_letter_code
_entity_poly.pdbx_strand_id
1 'polypeptide(L)'
;ANPPCEAVCPTRATTKRADGLVAIDYDLCIGCANCVMACPYDARSIVHESHFAYGDTPMASEAKRFDPDRIGVSMKCTFCVDRIDLAAITGQIPGVDPEVTPACVNSCISGAMQFGDIEDPQSSVSRLLKETQHYRMHEELGTEPGVYYIWDKS
;
A
#
# COMPACT_ATOMS: atom_id res chain seq x y z
N ALA A 1 -13.03 3.87 -5.12
CA ALA A 1 -11.79 3.47 -5.77
C ALA A 1 -12.03 2.27 -6.68
N ASN A 2 -11.62 2.41 -7.94
CA ASN A 2 -11.76 1.39 -8.97
C ASN A 2 -10.35 0.95 -9.42
N PRO A 3 -9.67 0.03 -8.74
CA PRO A 3 -8.30 -0.32 -9.04
C PRO A 3 -8.21 -1.12 -10.36
N PRO A 4 -7.59 -0.60 -11.42
CA PRO A 4 -7.52 -1.31 -12.71
C PRO A 4 -6.75 -2.64 -12.61
N CYS A 5 -5.84 -2.73 -11.66
CA CYS A 5 -5.07 -3.96 -11.43
C CYS A 5 -5.92 -5.16 -10.93
N GLU A 6 -7.06 -4.91 -10.32
CA GLU A 6 -8.03 -5.96 -9.97
C GLU A 6 -8.75 -6.46 -11.22
N ALA A 7 -9.22 -5.52 -12.07
CA ALA A 7 -9.98 -5.86 -13.27
C ALA A 7 -9.18 -6.72 -14.28
N VAL A 8 -7.86 -6.50 -14.37
CA VAL A 8 -6.99 -7.21 -15.32
C VAL A 8 -6.38 -8.50 -14.77
N CYS A 9 -6.64 -8.85 -13.51
CA CYS A 9 -6.02 -10.04 -12.90
C CYS A 9 -6.74 -11.32 -13.33
N PRO A 10 -6.11 -12.19 -14.13
CA PRO A 10 -6.79 -13.38 -14.68
C PRO A 10 -7.09 -14.44 -13.61
N THR A 11 -6.27 -14.51 -12.56
CA THR A 11 -6.42 -15.47 -11.47
C THR A 11 -7.20 -14.91 -10.29
N ARG A 12 -7.58 -13.62 -10.34
CA ARG A 12 -8.15 -12.88 -9.20
C ARG A 12 -7.26 -12.85 -7.94
N ALA A 13 -5.96 -13.02 -8.11
CA ALA A 13 -4.99 -12.86 -7.04
C ALA A 13 -5.00 -11.42 -6.46
N THR A 14 -5.31 -10.42 -7.29
CA THR A 14 -5.48 -9.04 -6.84
C THR A 14 -6.94 -8.76 -6.56
N THR A 15 -7.24 -8.34 -5.35
CA THR A 15 -8.61 -8.01 -4.90
C THR A 15 -8.61 -6.72 -4.09
N LYS A 16 -9.73 -5.98 -4.16
CA LYS A 16 -9.99 -4.86 -3.29
C LYS A 16 -10.77 -5.34 -2.06
N ARG A 17 -10.25 -5.07 -0.87
CA ARG A 17 -10.89 -5.36 0.41
C ARG A 17 -12.03 -4.37 0.69
N ALA A 18 -12.88 -4.71 1.66
CA ALA A 18 -13.98 -3.84 2.11
C ALA A 18 -13.49 -2.51 2.70
N ASP A 19 -12.30 -2.51 3.33
CA ASP A 19 -11.64 -1.32 3.85
C ASP A 19 -10.97 -0.45 2.77
N GLY A 20 -11.09 -0.82 1.49
CA GLY A 20 -10.53 -0.08 0.37
C GLY A 20 -9.09 -0.46 0.02
N LEU A 21 -8.40 -1.22 0.83
CA LEU A 21 -7.05 -1.69 0.53
C LEU A 21 -7.08 -2.71 -0.61
N VAL A 22 -6.10 -2.61 -1.51
CA VAL A 22 -5.92 -3.61 -2.58
C VAL A 22 -4.89 -4.63 -2.11
N ALA A 23 -5.29 -5.87 -1.96
CA ALA A 23 -4.45 -6.99 -1.54
C ALA A 23 -4.01 -7.84 -2.74
N ILE A 24 -2.98 -8.66 -2.52
CA ILE A 24 -2.54 -9.70 -3.46
C ILE A 24 -2.50 -11.01 -2.67
N ASP A 25 -3.19 -12.01 -3.19
CA ASP A 25 -3.01 -13.39 -2.79
C ASP A 25 -1.84 -13.96 -3.61
N TYR A 26 -0.75 -14.22 -2.93
CA TYR A 26 0.49 -14.63 -3.59
C TYR A 26 0.46 -16.08 -4.03
N ASP A 27 -0.37 -16.92 -3.43
CA ASP A 27 -0.55 -18.32 -3.83
C ASP A 27 -1.32 -18.44 -5.16
N LEU A 28 -2.15 -17.43 -5.46
CA LEU A 28 -2.89 -17.35 -6.71
C LEU A 28 -2.16 -16.55 -7.81
N CYS A 29 -1.09 -15.82 -7.45
CA CYS A 29 -0.40 -14.94 -8.39
C CYS A 29 0.53 -15.74 -9.32
N ILE A 30 0.28 -15.66 -10.61
CA ILE A 30 1.09 -16.33 -11.65
C ILE A 30 2.16 -15.43 -12.28
N GLY A 31 2.39 -14.24 -11.78
CA GLY A 31 3.43 -13.32 -12.29
C GLY A 31 3.22 -12.78 -13.70
N CYS A 32 2.00 -12.75 -14.21
CA CYS A 32 1.71 -12.38 -15.62
C CYS A 32 1.95 -10.90 -15.96
N ALA A 33 2.30 -10.05 -15.00
CA ALA A 33 2.56 -8.62 -15.13
C ALA A 33 1.38 -7.73 -15.57
N ASN A 34 0.19 -8.26 -15.87
CA ASN A 34 -0.95 -7.46 -16.32
C ASN A 34 -1.27 -6.31 -15.36
N CYS A 35 -1.20 -6.56 -14.05
CA CYS A 35 -1.45 -5.54 -13.03
C CYS A 35 -0.34 -4.49 -12.94
N VAL A 36 0.89 -4.81 -13.34
CA VAL A 36 2.00 -3.84 -13.45
C VAL A 36 1.74 -2.89 -14.60
N MET A 37 1.42 -3.43 -15.77
CA MET A 37 1.11 -2.62 -16.98
C MET A 37 -0.15 -1.77 -16.83
N ALA A 38 -1.14 -2.27 -16.08
CA ALA A 38 -2.41 -1.56 -15.89
C ALA A 38 -2.35 -0.47 -14.80
N CYS A 39 -1.28 -0.42 -14.00
CA CYS A 39 -1.18 0.53 -12.89
C CYS A 39 -0.72 1.91 -13.39
N PRO A 40 -1.55 2.95 -13.36
CA PRO A 40 -1.14 4.28 -13.80
C PRO A 40 -0.22 4.99 -12.79
N TYR A 41 -0.01 4.40 -11.62
CA TYR A 41 0.76 4.95 -10.51
C TYR A 41 2.16 4.32 -10.38
N ASP A 42 2.51 3.39 -11.24
CA ASP A 42 3.74 2.58 -11.14
C ASP A 42 3.94 1.96 -9.74
N ALA A 43 2.83 1.59 -9.11
CA ALA A 43 2.83 1.08 -7.73
C ALA A 43 3.03 -0.44 -7.62
N ARG A 44 3.35 -1.11 -8.74
CA ARG A 44 3.55 -2.56 -8.80
C ARG A 44 4.83 -2.91 -9.51
N SER A 45 5.47 -3.96 -9.03
CA SER A 45 6.68 -4.51 -9.63
C SER A 45 6.68 -6.04 -9.58
N ILE A 46 7.52 -6.66 -10.37
CA ILE A 46 7.86 -8.08 -10.26
C ILE A 46 9.36 -8.17 -10.05
N VAL A 47 9.78 -8.94 -9.06
CA VAL A 47 11.18 -9.28 -8.84
C VAL A 47 11.42 -10.65 -9.44
N HIS A 48 12.27 -10.72 -10.46
CA HIS A 48 12.54 -11.95 -11.18
C HIS A 48 13.71 -12.75 -10.59
N GLU A 49 14.60 -12.06 -9.88
CA GLU A 49 15.80 -12.63 -9.29
C GLU A 49 16.04 -12.04 -7.91
N SER A 50 16.65 -12.83 -7.03
CA SER A 50 17.11 -12.33 -5.75
C SER A 50 18.43 -11.57 -5.90
N HIS A 51 18.48 -10.33 -5.43
CA HIS A 51 19.70 -9.53 -5.34
C HIS A 51 19.89 -9.08 -3.90
N PHE A 52 21.07 -9.35 -3.36
CA PHE A 52 21.43 -8.93 -2.01
C PHE A 52 22.50 -7.83 -2.08
N ALA A 53 22.58 -7.02 -1.04
CA ALA A 53 23.44 -5.84 -1.03
C ALA A 53 24.95 -6.15 -1.20
N TYR A 54 25.37 -7.34 -0.81
CA TYR A 54 26.80 -7.72 -0.79
C TYR A 54 27.10 -9.06 -1.47
N GLY A 55 26.39 -9.43 -2.51
CA GLY A 55 26.63 -10.62 -3.33
C GLY A 55 25.45 -11.59 -3.35
N ASP A 56 25.74 -12.88 -3.58
CA ASP A 56 24.70 -13.87 -3.82
C ASP A 56 24.10 -14.47 -2.52
N THR A 57 24.65 -14.13 -1.37
CA THR A 57 24.19 -14.63 -0.09
C THR A 57 23.61 -13.50 0.75
N PRO A 58 22.39 -13.65 1.30
CA PRO A 58 21.76 -12.62 2.11
C PRO A 58 22.52 -12.38 3.42
N MET A 59 22.61 -11.12 3.82
CA MET A 59 23.02 -10.77 5.18
C MET A 59 21.96 -11.22 6.20
N ALA A 60 22.31 -11.33 7.48
CA ALA A 60 21.39 -11.77 8.52
C ALA A 60 20.10 -10.91 8.62
N SER A 61 20.17 -9.62 8.31
CA SER A 61 19.02 -8.71 8.26
C SER A 61 18.15 -8.94 7.02
N GLU A 62 18.78 -9.26 5.89
CA GLU A 62 18.07 -9.56 4.64
C GLU A 62 17.41 -10.95 4.73
N ALA A 63 18.13 -11.95 5.24
CA ALA A 63 17.63 -13.32 5.39
C ALA A 63 16.34 -13.40 6.22
N LYS A 64 16.18 -12.52 7.22
CA LYS A 64 14.97 -12.44 8.05
C LYS A 64 13.73 -11.94 7.28
N ARG A 65 13.94 -11.26 6.17
CA ARG A 65 12.87 -10.61 5.37
C ARG A 65 12.75 -11.19 3.98
N PHE A 66 13.74 -11.96 3.57
CA PHE A 66 13.74 -12.61 2.28
C PHE A 66 12.71 -13.74 2.26
N ASP A 67 11.81 -13.65 1.33
CA ASP A 67 10.78 -14.66 1.08
C ASP A 67 10.94 -15.13 -0.37
N PRO A 68 11.45 -16.36 -0.59
CA PRO A 68 11.67 -16.91 -1.93
C PRO A 68 10.37 -17.04 -2.73
N ASP A 69 9.23 -17.21 -2.07
CA ASP A 69 7.92 -17.35 -2.72
C ASP A 69 7.43 -16.01 -3.31
N ARG A 70 8.16 -14.91 -3.03
CA ARG A 70 7.92 -13.59 -3.64
C ARG A 70 8.66 -13.37 -4.94
N ILE A 71 9.52 -14.29 -5.36
CA ILE A 71 10.19 -14.22 -6.66
C ILE A 71 9.20 -14.64 -7.76
N GLY A 72 9.15 -13.86 -8.82
CA GLY A 72 8.27 -14.12 -9.97
C GLY A 72 6.81 -13.69 -9.79
N VAL A 73 6.41 -13.18 -8.62
CA VAL A 73 5.06 -12.67 -8.37
C VAL A 73 5.00 -11.16 -8.30
N SER A 74 3.82 -10.59 -8.55
CA SER A 74 3.62 -9.14 -8.45
C SER A 74 3.67 -8.69 -7.00
N MET A 75 4.42 -7.63 -6.74
CA MET A 75 4.52 -7.01 -5.43
C MET A 75 4.07 -5.55 -5.45
N LYS A 76 3.61 -5.07 -4.31
CA LYS A 76 3.29 -3.66 -4.04
C LYS A 76 3.35 -3.38 -2.53
N CYS A 77 3.26 -2.12 -2.15
CA CYS A 77 3.02 -1.73 -0.77
C CYS A 77 1.71 -2.36 -0.25
N THR A 78 1.79 -3.05 0.89
CA THR A 78 0.63 -3.70 1.54
C THR A 78 -0.13 -2.75 2.48
N PHE A 79 0.35 -1.51 2.68
CA PHE A 79 -0.11 -0.59 3.73
C PHE A 79 0.01 -1.19 5.13
N CYS A 80 0.96 -2.11 5.33
CA CYS A 80 1.12 -2.86 6.59
C CYS A 80 -0.19 -3.52 7.01
N VAL A 81 -0.80 -4.30 6.11
CA VAL A 81 -2.11 -4.92 6.28
C VAL A 81 -2.23 -5.67 7.62
N ASP A 82 -1.17 -6.34 8.05
CA ASP A 82 -1.14 -7.05 9.34
C ASP A 82 -1.43 -6.12 10.53
N ARG A 83 -0.94 -4.88 10.47
CA ARG A 83 -1.23 -3.85 11.48
C ARG A 83 -2.66 -3.35 11.38
N ILE A 84 -3.19 -3.17 10.18
CA ILE A 84 -4.57 -2.76 9.96
C ILE A 84 -5.53 -3.85 10.46
N ASP A 85 -5.22 -5.12 10.21
CA ASP A 85 -6.01 -6.25 10.70
C ASP A 85 -5.95 -6.37 12.23
N LEU A 86 -4.78 -6.08 12.84
CA LEU A 86 -4.66 -6.01 14.29
C LEU A 86 -5.56 -4.90 14.89
N ALA A 87 -5.69 -3.77 14.21
CA ALA A 87 -6.59 -2.68 14.64
C ALA A 87 -8.04 -3.15 14.79
N ALA A 88 -8.52 -3.95 13.84
CA ALA A 88 -9.87 -4.51 13.88
C ALA A 88 -10.10 -5.44 15.08
N ILE A 89 -9.05 -6.12 15.56
CA ILE A 89 -9.10 -7.03 16.69
C ILE A 89 -8.99 -6.29 18.03
N THR A 90 -8.12 -5.27 18.09
CA THR A 90 -7.78 -4.57 19.34
C THR A 90 -8.66 -3.35 19.62
N GLY A 91 -9.40 -2.87 18.61
CA GLY A 91 -10.15 -1.62 18.68
C GLY A 91 -9.27 -0.36 18.66
N GLN A 92 -7.98 -0.50 18.34
CA GLN A 92 -7.06 0.61 18.15
C GLN A 92 -7.29 1.29 16.79
N ILE A 93 -6.84 2.54 16.66
CA ILE A 93 -7.13 3.38 15.50
C ILE A 93 -5.87 3.58 14.65
N PRO A 94 -5.81 3.05 13.41
CA PRO A 94 -4.70 3.29 12.49
C PRO A 94 -4.52 4.78 12.18
N GLY A 95 -3.28 5.25 12.30
CA GLY A 95 -2.95 6.67 12.16
C GLY A 95 -2.97 7.46 13.47
N VAL A 96 -3.46 6.85 14.57
CA VAL A 96 -3.41 7.38 15.94
C VAL A 96 -2.53 6.50 16.82
N ASP A 97 -2.84 5.21 16.88
CA ASP A 97 -2.09 4.25 17.68
C ASP A 97 -0.91 3.68 16.89
N PRO A 98 0.34 3.84 17.39
CA PRO A 98 1.55 3.46 16.63
C PRO A 98 1.63 1.98 16.26
N GLU A 99 1.08 1.08 17.08
CA GLU A 99 1.15 -0.36 16.88
C GLU A 99 0.38 -0.82 15.64
N VAL A 100 -0.72 -0.14 15.34
CA VAL A 100 -1.61 -0.45 14.21
C VAL A 100 -1.46 0.51 13.03
N THR A 101 -0.60 1.50 13.16
CA THR A 101 -0.28 2.47 12.09
C THR A 101 0.80 1.94 11.16
N PRO A 102 0.72 2.16 9.84
CA PRO A 102 1.76 1.77 8.90
C PRO A 102 3.15 2.23 9.32
N ALA A 103 4.15 1.36 9.18
CA ALA A 103 5.50 1.60 9.68
C ALA A 103 6.15 2.86 9.09
N CYS A 104 5.92 3.14 7.82
CA CYS A 104 6.46 4.33 7.15
C CYS A 104 5.87 5.63 7.72
N VAL A 105 4.62 5.63 8.13
CA VAL A 105 3.97 6.76 8.79
C VAL A 105 4.59 7.00 10.16
N ASN A 106 4.72 5.95 10.97
CA ASN A 106 5.36 6.04 12.29
C ASN A 106 6.83 6.50 12.24
N SER A 107 7.54 6.15 11.16
CA SER A 107 8.95 6.48 10.99
C SER A 107 9.19 7.83 10.34
N CYS A 108 8.13 8.54 9.94
CA CYS A 108 8.22 9.82 9.27
C CYS A 108 8.52 10.94 10.28
N ILE A 109 9.80 11.31 10.43
CA ILE A 109 10.24 12.32 11.41
C ILE A 109 9.63 13.72 11.14
N SER A 110 9.40 14.04 9.87
CA SER A 110 8.80 15.33 9.47
C SER A 110 7.27 15.37 9.61
N GLY A 111 6.63 14.22 9.91
CA GLY A 111 5.17 14.12 9.93
C GLY A 111 4.51 14.34 8.56
N ALA A 112 5.28 14.22 7.46
CA ALA A 112 4.78 14.43 6.11
C ALA A 112 3.82 13.33 5.64
N MET A 113 3.90 12.15 6.23
CA MET A 113 3.02 11.03 5.93
C MET A 113 1.94 10.92 6.99
N GLN A 114 0.70 10.85 6.53
CA GLN A 114 -0.48 10.68 7.38
C GLN A 114 -1.24 9.43 6.92
N PHE A 115 -1.95 8.77 7.82
CA PHE A 115 -2.78 7.61 7.51
C PHE A 115 -4.06 7.65 8.35
N GLY A 116 -5.16 7.18 7.80
CA GLY A 116 -6.43 7.11 8.52
C GLY A 116 -7.60 6.81 7.59
N ASP A 117 -8.77 6.71 8.17
CA ASP A 117 -10.01 6.53 7.45
C ASP A 117 -10.55 7.89 6.98
N ILE A 118 -10.71 8.03 5.66
CA ILE A 118 -11.27 9.26 5.07
C ILE A 118 -12.79 9.35 5.19
N GLU A 119 -13.47 8.24 5.45
CA GLU A 119 -14.92 8.21 5.67
C GLU A 119 -15.28 8.59 7.10
N ASP A 120 -14.35 8.49 8.06
CA ASP A 120 -14.54 9.00 9.40
C ASP A 120 -14.29 10.51 9.46
N PRO A 121 -15.33 11.34 9.69
CA PRO A 121 -15.18 12.79 9.79
C PRO A 121 -14.28 13.27 10.93
N GLN A 122 -14.04 12.42 11.93
CA GLN A 122 -13.21 12.73 13.10
C GLN A 122 -11.75 12.34 12.89
N SER A 123 -11.43 11.59 11.85
CA SER A 123 -10.05 11.19 11.57
C SER A 123 -9.17 12.39 11.25
N SER A 124 -7.88 12.30 11.59
CA SER A 124 -6.90 13.35 11.31
C SER A 124 -6.79 13.65 9.81
N VAL A 125 -6.84 12.61 8.98
CA VAL A 125 -6.76 12.75 7.52
C VAL A 125 -7.99 13.44 6.94
N SER A 126 -9.21 13.12 7.42
CA SER A 126 -10.44 13.77 6.94
C SER A 126 -10.47 15.25 7.29
N ARG A 127 -9.99 15.64 8.47
CA ARG A 127 -9.86 17.04 8.86
C ARG A 127 -8.80 17.75 8.02
N LEU A 128 -7.63 17.14 7.87
CA LEU A 128 -6.52 17.68 7.10
C LEU A 128 -6.93 17.96 5.65
N LEU A 129 -7.65 17.05 5.01
CA LEU A 129 -8.15 17.22 3.64
C LEU A 129 -9.18 18.33 3.50
N LYS A 130 -9.97 18.64 4.55
CA LYS A 130 -10.90 19.77 4.55
C LYS A 130 -10.21 21.12 4.71
N GLU A 131 -9.07 21.16 5.41
CA GLU A 131 -8.35 22.36 5.78
C GLU A 131 -7.26 22.75 4.77
N THR A 132 -6.85 21.81 3.89
CA THR A 132 -5.72 22.03 2.99
C THR A 132 -6.09 21.82 1.53
N GLN A 133 -5.35 22.48 0.64
CA GLN A 133 -5.41 22.17 -0.78
C GLN A 133 -4.69 20.85 -1.05
N HIS A 134 -5.35 19.98 -1.76
CA HIS A 134 -4.83 18.66 -2.07
C HIS A 134 -5.23 18.22 -3.48
N TYR A 135 -4.55 17.22 -4.00
CA TYR A 135 -4.87 16.58 -5.28
C TYR A 135 -4.57 15.08 -5.22
N ARG A 136 -5.13 14.34 -6.14
CA ARG A 136 -4.79 12.93 -6.39
C ARG A 136 -4.14 12.81 -7.77
N MET A 137 -3.20 11.90 -7.90
CA MET A 137 -2.59 11.63 -9.21
C MET A 137 -3.63 11.00 -10.14
N HIS A 138 -3.62 11.41 -11.40
CA HIS A 138 -4.44 10.83 -12.48
C HIS A 138 -5.94 10.79 -12.17
N GLU A 139 -6.49 11.88 -11.65
CA GLU A 139 -7.94 11.99 -11.37
C GLU A 139 -8.77 11.80 -12.62
N GLU A 140 -8.26 12.21 -13.79
CA GLU A 140 -8.87 12.06 -15.10
C GLU A 140 -9.17 10.61 -15.49
N LEU A 141 -8.50 9.64 -14.90
CA LEU A 141 -8.71 8.20 -15.17
C LEU A 141 -9.88 7.60 -14.39
N GLY A 142 -10.49 8.33 -13.47
CA GLY A 142 -11.62 7.85 -12.66
C GLY A 142 -11.32 6.65 -11.76
N THR A 143 -10.05 6.39 -11.46
CA THR A 143 -9.61 5.27 -10.60
C THR A 143 -9.77 5.56 -9.11
N GLU A 144 -9.94 6.82 -8.74
CA GLU A 144 -10.16 7.31 -7.38
C GLU A 144 -9.13 6.75 -6.37
N PRO A 145 -7.84 7.06 -6.52
CA PRO A 145 -6.81 6.57 -5.61
C PRO A 145 -7.01 7.09 -4.19
N GLY A 146 -6.69 6.25 -3.19
CA GLY A 146 -6.74 6.63 -1.77
C GLY A 146 -5.51 7.39 -1.27
N VAL A 147 -4.61 7.83 -2.17
CA VAL A 147 -3.43 8.63 -1.84
C VAL A 147 -3.69 10.06 -2.27
N TYR A 148 -3.56 10.97 -1.31
CA TYR A 148 -3.72 12.40 -1.49
C TYR A 148 -2.40 13.11 -1.28
N TYR A 149 -2.11 14.10 -2.10
CA TYR A 149 -0.95 14.95 -2.00
C TYR A 149 -1.38 16.34 -1.57
N ILE A 150 -0.82 16.83 -0.48
CA ILE A 150 -1.09 18.16 0.02
C ILE A 150 -0.11 19.11 -0.65
N TRP A 151 -0.64 20.17 -1.30
CA TRP A 151 0.18 21.12 -2.05
C TRP A 151 0.88 22.11 -1.13
N ASP A 152 0.20 22.57 -0.11
CA ASP A 152 0.71 23.57 0.83
C ASP A 152 0.19 23.31 2.24
N LYS A 153 1.07 23.44 3.23
CA LYS A 153 0.73 23.52 4.64
C LYS A 153 0.90 24.99 5.07
N SER A 154 0.10 25.87 4.48
CA SER A 154 0.09 27.28 4.92
C SER A 154 -0.60 27.42 6.28
#